data_0d374fd773ef9f82de81b68b8e7f0f4f
#
_entry.id   0d374fd773ef9f82de81b68b8e7f0f4f
#
_cell.length_a   1.000
_cell.length_b   1.000
_cell.length_c   1.000
_cell.angle_alpha   90.00
_cell.angle_beta   90.00
_cell.angle_gamma   90.00
#
_symmetry.space_group_name_H-M   'P 1'
#
loop_
_entity.id
_entity.type
_entity.pdbx_description
1 polymer ?
#
loop_
_entity_poly.entity_id
_entity_poly.type
_entity_poly.pdbx_seq_one_letter_code
_entity_poly.pdbx_strand_id
1 'polypeptide(L)'
;MNETPKLTDRQQQILDLVQSAIERTGAPPTRAEIAAELGFKSANAAEEHLQALARKGVIELISGTSRGIRLRSDTLRQLHQARGKQFSLPLPSLAQLTLPLVGRVAAGSPMLAQEHIDQTYLMEASMFPRRPDYLLKVRGMSMRDAGIMDGDLLAVQKATDAKNGQIVVARLGDDVTVKRFRRTRVGIELLPENPDFKTIFVPTGADAQDLGFALEGLAVGLIRNHMMV
;
A
#
# COMPACT_ATOMS: atom_id res chain seq x y z
N MET A 1 19.29 6.72 -22.63
CA MET A 1 18.42 5.52 -22.52
C MET A 1 19.30 4.40 -21.98
N ASN A 2 19.18 4.06 -20.69
CA ASN A 2 19.94 2.95 -20.12
C ASN A 2 19.17 1.66 -20.45
N GLU A 3 19.70 0.88 -21.41
CA GLU A 3 19.19 -0.44 -21.70
C GLU A 3 19.35 -1.36 -20.47
N THR A 4 18.29 -2.07 -20.14
CA THR A 4 18.31 -3.07 -19.05
C THR A 4 19.35 -4.15 -19.40
N PRO A 5 20.35 -4.44 -18.56
CA PRO A 5 21.39 -5.38 -18.88
C PRO A 5 20.82 -6.80 -19.02
N LYS A 6 21.02 -7.44 -20.17
CA LYS A 6 20.60 -8.82 -20.39
C LYS A 6 21.51 -9.78 -19.62
N LEU A 7 20.92 -10.50 -18.66
CA LEU A 7 21.61 -11.51 -17.87
C LEU A 7 21.49 -12.89 -18.52
N THR A 8 22.54 -13.72 -18.37
CA THR A 8 22.44 -15.14 -18.68
C THR A 8 21.71 -15.89 -17.56
N ASP A 9 21.18 -17.08 -17.83
CA ASP A 9 20.46 -17.88 -16.81
C ASP A 9 21.33 -18.11 -15.57
N ARG A 10 22.62 -18.35 -15.75
CA ARG A 10 23.57 -18.56 -14.65
C ARG A 10 23.80 -17.28 -13.84
N GLN A 11 23.91 -16.14 -14.49
CA GLN A 11 24.01 -14.84 -13.82
C GLN A 11 22.74 -14.51 -13.03
N GLN A 12 21.61 -14.87 -13.58
CA GLN A 12 20.33 -14.70 -12.90
C GLN A 12 20.23 -15.58 -11.65
N GLN A 13 20.59 -16.88 -11.73
CA GLN A 13 20.62 -17.78 -10.58
C GLN A 13 21.50 -17.24 -9.44
N ILE A 14 22.66 -16.68 -9.76
CA ILE A 14 23.56 -16.07 -8.78
C ILE A 14 22.90 -14.84 -8.15
N LEU A 15 22.26 -13.99 -8.94
CA LEU A 15 21.59 -12.79 -8.45
C LEU A 15 20.42 -13.15 -7.51
N ASP A 16 19.61 -14.13 -7.90
CA ASP A 16 18.47 -14.62 -7.09
C ASP A 16 18.98 -15.24 -5.77
N LEU A 17 20.07 -15.98 -5.81
CA LEU A 17 20.68 -16.53 -4.59
C LEU A 17 21.21 -15.45 -3.64
N VAL A 18 21.90 -14.43 -4.18
CA VAL A 18 22.42 -13.31 -3.39
C VAL A 18 21.27 -12.54 -2.75
N GLN A 19 20.21 -12.29 -3.51
CA GLN A 19 19.02 -11.58 -3.02
C GLN A 19 18.32 -12.35 -1.90
N SER A 20 18.04 -13.64 -2.11
CA SER A 20 17.41 -14.51 -1.12
C SER A 20 18.24 -14.66 0.17
N ALA A 21 19.57 -14.69 0.04
CA ALA A 21 20.46 -14.76 1.20
C ALA A 21 20.39 -13.47 2.02
N ILE A 22 20.44 -12.30 1.37
CA ILE A 22 20.30 -11.00 2.05
C ILE A 22 18.94 -10.87 2.74
N GLU A 23 17.85 -11.28 2.10
CA GLU A 23 16.51 -11.24 2.68
C GLU A 23 16.38 -12.14 3.91
N ARG A 24 16.99 -13.32 3.88
CA ARG A 24 16.90 -14.32 4.95
C ARG A 24 17.84 -14.04 6.12
N THR A 25 19.08 -13.60 5.85
CA THR A 25 20.17 -13.52 6.86
C THR A 25 20.69 -12.11 7.09
N GLY A 26 20.23 -11.12 6.31
CA GLY A 26 20.73 -9.75 6.36
C GLY A 26 22.12 -9.55 5.71
N ALA A 27 22.75 -10.62 5.18
CA ALA A 27 24.09 -10.55 4.60
C ALA A 27 24.16 -11.34 3.27
N PRO A 28 25.00 -10.89 2.31
CA PRO A 28 25.22 -11.62 1.06
C PRO A 28 26.02 -12.91 1.33
N PRO A 29 25.88 -13.92 0.44
CA PRO A 29 26.67 -15.14 0.54
C PRO A 29 28.13 -14.90 0.17
N THR A 30 29.02 -15.76 0.64
CA THR A 30 30.42 -15.81 0.21
C THR A 30 30.52 -16.47 -1.18
N ARG A 31 31.65 -16.28 -1.85
CA ARG A 31 31.96 -16.94 -3.14
C ARG A 31 31.93 -18.47 -3.03
N ALA A 32 32.39 -19.01 -1.90
CA ALA A 32 32.37 -20.45 -1.62
C ALA A 32 30.94 -20.96 -1.44
N GLU A 33 30.07 -20.24 -0.72
CA GLU A 33 28.66 -20.57 -0.56
C GLU A 33 27.92 -20.55 -1.90
N ILE A 34 28.19 -19.53 -2.76
CA ILE A 34 27.63 -19.46 -4.11
C ILE A 34 28.07 -20.65 -4.95
N ALA A 35 29.36 -21.00 -4.88
CA ALA A 35 29.92 -22.12 -5.62
C ALA A 35 29.29 -23.46 -5.20
N ALA A 36 29.13 -23.67 -3.91
CA ALA A 36 28.52 -24.88 -3.35
C ALA A 36 27.03 -24.99 -3.74
N GLU A 37 26.25 -23.94 -3.57
CA GLU A 37 24.81 -23.95 -3.83
C GLU A 37 24.46 -24.12 -5.31
N LEU A 38 25.26 -23.51 -6.21
CA LEU A 38 25.02 -23.57 -7.65
C LEU A 38 25.87 -24.65 -8.36
N GLY A 39 26.61 -25.47 -7.63
CA GLY A 39 27.39 -26.58 -8.19
C GLY A 39 28.56 -26.15 -9.06
N PHE A 40 29.23 -25.03 -8.74
CA PHE A 40 30.47 -24.63 -9.44
C PHE A 40 31.65 -25.47 -8.97
N LYS A 41 32.58 -25.72 -9.88
CA LYS A 41 33.81 -26.49 -9.56
C LYS A 41 34.74 -25.79 -8.57
N SER A 42 34.65 -24.47 -8.44
CA SER A 42 35.49 -23.68 -7.54
C SER A 42 34.86 -22.32 -7.23
N ALA A 43 35.32 -21.66 -6.15
CA ALA A 43 34.94 -20.29 -5.81
C ALA A 43 35.38 -19.29 -6.89
N ASN A 44 36.45 -19.57 -7.65
CA ASN A 44 36.89 -18.71 -8.76
C ASN A 44 35.90 -18.70 -9.93
N ALA A 45 35.23 -19.83 -10.19
CA ALA A 45 34.18 -19.85 -11.22
C ALA A 45 32.98 -18.98 -10.82
N ALA A 46 32.63 -18.94 -9.54
CA ALA A 46 31.61 -18.02 -9.02
C ALA A 46 32.07 -16.55 -9.15
N GLU A 47 33.34 -16.26 -8.85
CA GLU A 47 33.94 -14.92 -8.96
C GLU A 47 33.84 -14.36 -10.38
N GLU A 48 34.11 -15.15 -11.43
CA GLU A 48 34.01 -14.72 -12.82
C GLU A 48 32.61 -14.23 -13.17
N HIS A 49 31.59 -14.95 -12.72
CA HIS A 49 30.18 -14.54 -12.91
C HIS A 49 29.82 -13.30 -12.09
N LEU A 50 30.34 -13.18 -10.86
CA LEU A 50 30.14 -11.99 -10.03
C LEU A 50 30.79 -10.75 -10.67
N GLN A 51 32.00 -10.88 -11.22
CA GLN A 51 32.67 -9.80 -11.97
C GLN A 51 31.85 -9.40 -13.21
N ALA A 52 31.28 -10.36 -13.92
CA ALA A 52 30.42 -10.09 -15.06
C ALA A 52 29.13 -9.35 -14.64
N LEU A 53 28.52 -9.71 -13.51
CA LEU A 53 27.39 -8.98 -12.92
C LEU A 53 27.77 -7.56 -12.50
N ALA A 54 28.96 -7.38 -11.94
CA ALA A 54 29.48 -6.07 -11.57
C ALA A 54 29.73 -5.17 -12.81
N ARG A 55 30.34 -5.72 -13.90
CA ARG A 55 30.49 -5.00 -15.17
C ARG A 55 29.17 -4.59 -15.79
N LYS A 56 28.11 -5.40 -15.59
CA LYS A 56 26.74 -5.08 -16.02
C LYS A 56 26.01 -4.09 -15.08
N GLY A 57 26.68 -3.63 -14.03
CA GLY A 57 26.12 -2.67 -13.07
C GLY A 57 24.98 -3.20 -12.20
N VAL A 58 24.84 -4.53 -12.07
CA VAL A 58 23.78 -5.17 -11.27
C VAL A 58 24.16 -5.27 -9.81
N ILE A 59 25.44 -5.52 -9.56
CA ILE A 59 26.05 -5.60 -8.23
C ILE A 59 27.29 -4.72 -8.16
N GLU A 60 27.74 -4.46 -6.93
CA GLU A 60 29.04 -3.86 -6.62
C GLU A 60 29.86 -4.86 -5.80
N LEU A 61 31.11 -5.05 -6.16
CA LEU A 61 32.03 -5.92 -5.42
C LEU A 61 32.96 -5.07 -4.55
N ILE A 62 32.94 -5.33 -3.24
CA ILE A 62 33.77 -4.66 -2.25
C ILE A 62 35.00 -5.53 -2.00
N SER A 63 36.18 -5.00 -2.26
CA SER A 63 37.46 -5.69 -2.04
C SER A 63 37.74 -5.86 -0.54
N GLY A 64 38.50 -6.92 -0.19
CA GLY A 64 38.97 -7.16 1.17
C GLY A 64 37.95 -7.78 2.14
N THR A 65 36.77 -8.20 1.66
CA THR A 65 35.78 -8.89 2.48
C THR A 65 35.21 -10.13 1.77
N SER A 66 35.02 -11.21 2.53
CA SER A 66 34.46 -12.48 2.01
C SER A 66 32.99 -12.35 1.57
N ARG A 67 32.24 -11.42 2.15
CA ARG A 67 30.83 -11.11 1.85
C ARG A 67 30.66 -9.77 1.13
N GLY A 68 31.64 -9.37 0.34
CA GLY A 68 31.69 -8.05 -0.34
C GLY A 68 30.83 -7.96 -1.58
N ILE A 69 29.55 -8.32 -1.52
CA ILE A 69 28.58 -8.18 -2.61
C ILE A 69 27.50 -7.20 -2.18
N ARG A 70 27.30 -6.12 -2.93
CA ARG A 70 26.22 -5.16 -2.73
C ARG A 70 25.31 -5.11 -3.96
N LEU A 71 24.02 -5.20 -3.76
CA LEU A 71 23.02 -5.08 -4.81
C LEU A 71 22.81 -3.59 -5.18
N ARG A 72 22.73 -3.27 -6.47
CA ARG A 72 22.38 -1.92 -6.94
C ARG A 72 20.88 -1.82 -7.14
N SER A 73 20.21 -1.09 -6.25
CA SER A 73 18.76 -0.98 -6.17
C SER A 73 18.05 -0.53 -7.45
N ASP A 74 18.69 0.38 -8.22
CA ASP A 74 18.08 0.91 -9.45
C ASP A 74 18.04 -0.14 -10.57
N THR A 75 19.10 -0.93 -10.69
CA THR A 75 19.18 -2.00 -11.69
C THR A 75 18.27 -3.16 -11.33
N LEU A 76 18.11 -3.46 -10.05
CA LEU A 76 17.15 -4.48 -9.57
C LEU A 76 15.70 -4.11 -9.88
N ARG A 77 15.31 -2.86 -9.68
CA ARG A 77 13.97 -2.38 -10.05
C ARG A 77 13.68 -2.55 -11.54
N GLN A 78 14.66 -2.24 -12.40
CA GLN A 78 14.55 -2.39 -13.84
C GLN A 78 14.44 -3.87 -14.27
N LEU A 79 15.24 -4.76 -13.65
CA LEU A 79 15.19 -6.20 -13.92
C LEU A 79 13.86 -6.83 -13.46
N HIS A 80 13.34 -6.45 -12.31
CA HIS A 80 12.03 -6.90 -11.83
C HIS A 80 10.90 -6.41 -12.75
N GLN A 81 10.96 -5.17 -13.26
CA GLN A 81 9.99 -4.66 -14.23
C GLN A 81 10.07 -5.36 -15.58
N ALA A 82 11.27 -5.71 -16.05
CA ALA A 82 11.46 -6.44 -17.30
C ALA A 82 11.00 -7.91 -17.19
N ARG A 83 11.23 -8.55 -16.04
CA ARG A 83 10.80 -9.93 -15.76
C ARG A 83 9.28 -10.07 -15.66
N GLY A 84 8.59 -9.07 -15.08
CA GLY A 84 7.13 -9.03 -14.97
C GLY A 84 6.41 -9.04 -16.32
N LYS A 85 7.10 -8.74 -17.42
CA LYS A 85 6.55 -8.82 -18.79
C LYS A 85 6.72 -10.18 -19.45
N GLN A 86 7.58 -11.07 -18.96
CA GLN A 86 7.95 -12.33 -19.62
C GLN A 86 7.32 -13.60 -19.01
N PHE A 87 6.81 -13.51 -17.79
CA PHE A 87 6.09 -14.59 -17.11
C PHE A 87 4.75 -14.09 -16.58
N SER A 88 3.83 -13.83 -17.50
CA SER A 88 2.40 -13.77 -17.17
C SER A 88 1.85 -15.18 -17.07
N LEU A 89 2.24 -15.94 -16.05
CA LEU A 89 1.29 -16.87 -15.48
C LEU A 89 0.17 -16.01 -14.88
N PRO A 90 -1.11 -16.35 -15.09
CA PRO A 90 -2.21 -15.69 -14.40
C PRO A 90 -2.27 -16.17 -12.94
N LEU A 91 -1.22 -15.97 -12.20
CA LEU A 91 -1.35 -15.80 -10.76
C LEU A 91 -2.00 -14.42 -10.63
N PRO A 92 -3.15 -14.30 -9.96
CA PRO A 92 -3.67 -13.00 -9.63
C PRO A 92 -2.51 -12.27 -8.94
N SER A 93 -2.02 -11.22 -9.60
CA SER A 93 -0.92 -10.44 -9.06
C SER A 93 -1.36 -10.02 -7.65
N LEU A 94 -0.63 -10.46 -6.64
CA LEU A 94 -0.76 -9.98 -5.27
C LEU A 94 -0.36 -8.50 -5.30
N ALA A 95 -1.23 -7.67 -5.87
CA ALA A 95 -1.04 -6.23 -5.91
C ALA A 95 -1.15 -5.74 -4.48
N GLN A 96 0.00 -5.57 -3.82
CA GLN A 96 0.05 -5.00 -2.49
C GLN A 96 -0.30 -3.52 -2.56
N LEU A 97 -1.23 -3.13 -1.73
CA LEU A 97 -1.62 -1.75 -1.50
C LEU A 97 -0.92 -1.26 -0.25
N THR A 98 -0.26 -0.13 -0.36
CA THR A 98 0.26 0.61 0.78
C THR A 98 -0.79 1.65 1.16
N LEU A 99 -1.53 1.40 2.24
CA LEU A 99 -2.65 2.22 2.68
C LEU A 99 -2.28 3.01 3.94
N PRO A 100 -2.24 4.35 3.87
CA PRO A 100 -2.06 5.18 5.06
C PRO A 100 -3.31 5.08 5.95
N LEU A 101 -3.10 4.96 7.27
CA LEU A 101 -4.14 5.10 8.27
C LEU A 101 -4.26 6.56 8.67
N VAL A 102 -5.42 7.15 8.41
CA VAL A 102 -5.77 8.48 8.85
C VAL A 102 -6.40 8.40 10.24
N GLY A 103 -5.80 9.08 11.20
CA GLY A 103 -6.27 9.14 12.59
C GLY A 103 -7.12 10.36 12.85
N ARG A 104 -6.48 11.49 13.20
CA ARG A 104 -7.15 12.78 13.42
C ARG A 104 -6.92 13.68 12.21
N VAL A 105 -7.94 14.39 11.78
CA VAL A 105 -7.84 15.39 10.72
C VAL A 105 -7.86 16.77 11.35
N ALA A 106 -6.86 17.60 11.02
CA ALA A 106 -6.83 18.99 11.47
C ALA A 106 -7.63 19.90 10.51
N ALA A 107 -8.15 20.99 11.04
CA ALA A 107 -8.88 21.99 10.30
C ALA A 107 -8.11 22.52 9.08
N GLY A 108 -8.77 22.65 7.96
CA GLY A 108 -8.21 23.25 6.75
C GLY A 108 -7.16 22.43 6.00
N SER A 109 -6.70 21.30 6.56
CA SER A 109 -5.70 20.44 5.91
C SER A 109 -6.36 19.33 5.09
N PRO A 110 -5.75 18.87 3.98
CA PRO A 110 -6.22 17.72 3.22
C PRO A 110 -6.24 16.46 4.09
N MET A 111 -7.22 15.57 3.88
CA MET A 111 -7.36 14.30 4.61
C MET A 111 -6.07 13.46 4.66
N LEU A 112 -5.30 13.45 3.59
CA LEU A 112 -4.03 12.71 3.49
C LEU A 112 -2.79 13.59 3.72
N ALA A 113 -2.90 14.68 4.47
CA ALA A 113 -1.71 15.39 4.94
C ALA A 113 -0.87 14.46 5.83
N GLN A 114 0.46 14.58 5.76
CA GLN A 114 1.37 13.68 6.51
C GLN A 114 1.14 13.72 8.02
N GLU A 115 0.72 14.87 8.54
CA GLU A 115 0.39 15.08 9.95
C GLU A 115 -0.82 14.27 10.45
N HIS A 116 -1.65 13.76 9.53
CA HIS A 116 -2.84 12.95 9.83
C HIS A 116 -2.58 11.44 9.70
N ILE A 117 -1.40 11.04 9.21
CA ILE A 117 -1.06 9.64 8.99
C ILE A 117 -0.42 9.05 10.23
N ASP A 118 -1.17 8.24 10.97
CA ASP A 118 -0.69 7.56 12.17
C ASP A 118 0.31 6.43 11.83
N GLN A 119 0.00 5.65 10.79
CA GLN A 119 0.80 4.52 10.33
C GLN A 119 0.37 4.08 8.92
N THR A 120 1.08 3.11 8.36
CA THR A 120 0.81 2.59 7.02
C THR A 120 0.64 1.08 7.07
N TYR A 121 -0.38 0.56 6.39
CA TYR A 121 -0.66 -0.87 6.27
C TYR A 121 -0.33 -1.38 4.88
N LEU A 122 0.27 -2.57 4.80
CA LEU A 122 0.41 -3.33 3.57
C LEU A 122 -0.75 -4.32 3.49
N MET A 123 -1.55 -4.22 2.44
CA MET A 123 -2.73 -5.05 2.24
C MET A 123 -2.80 -5.58 0.83
N GLU A 124 -3.45 -6.71 0.64
CA GLU A 124 -3.65 -7.27 -0.68
C GLU A 124 -4.85 -6.60 -1.38
N ALA A 125 -4.66 -6.18 -2.64
CA ALA A 125 -5.71 -5.48 -3.40
C ALA A 125 -6.97 -6.33 -3.59
N SER A 126 -6.82 -7.66 -3.68
CA SER A 126 -7.92 -8.61 -3.85
C SER A 126 -8.88 -8.68 -2.64
N MET A 127 -8.47 -8.17 -1.48
CA MET A 127 -9.35 -8.08 -0.29
C MET A 127 -10.49 -7.08 -0.48
N PHE A 128 -10.40 -6.20 -1.47
CA PHE A 128 -11.36 -5.12 -1.66
C PHE A 128 -12.04 -5.21 -3.02
N PRO A 129 -13.38 -5.06 -3.10
CA PRO A 129 -14.11 -5.03 -4.38
C PRO A 129 -13.79 -3.79 -5.22
N ARG A 130 -13.28 -2.73 -4.57
CA ARG A 130 -12.75 -1.52 -5.18
C ARG A 130 -11.49 -1.10 -4.45
N ARG A 131 -10.49 -0.61 -5.19
CA ARG A 131 -9.22 -0.17 -4.63
C ARG A 131 -9.43 1.00 -3.67
N PRO A 132 -9.09 0.86 -2.38
CA PRO A 132 -9.06 1.96 -1.43
C PRO A 132 -7.81 2.83 -1.65
N ASP A 133 -7.91 4.09 -1.22
CA ASP A 133 -6.80 5.05 -1.20
C ASP A 133 -6.20 5.23 0.19
N TYR A 134 -7.02 5.03 1.24
CA TYR A 134 -6.59 5.13 2.64
C TYR A 134 -7.48 4.32 3.59
N LEU A 135 -7.03 4.18 4.81
CA LEU A 135 -7.81 3.65 5.94
C LEU A 135 -8.19 4.80 6.87
N LEU A 136 -9.42 4.76 7.40
CA LEU A 136 -9.90 5.68 8.42
C LEU A 136 -10.22 4.90 9.69
N LYS A 137 -9.68 5.32 10.84
CA LYS A 137 -10.06 4.74 12.12
C LYS A 137 -11.43 5.27 12.54
N VAL A 138 -12.41 4.38 12.61
CA VAL A 138 -13.78 4.70 13.03
C VAL A 138 -13.81 5.06 14.51
N ARG A 139 -14.57 6.11 14.83
CA ARG A 139 -14.82 6.54 16.20
C ARG A 139 -16.32 6.65 16.46
N GLY A 140 -16.73 6.08 17.58
CA GLY A 140 -18.12 6.09 18.01
C GLY A 140 -18.97 5.05 17.29
N MET A 141 -20.25 5.03 17.61
CA MET A 141 -21.20 3.96 17.29
C MET A 141 -22.30 4.41 16.32
N SER A 142 -22.14 5.53 15.64
CA SER A 142 -23.21 6.09 14.78
C SER A 142 -23.58 5.24 13.57
N MET A 143 -22.76 4.23 13.24
CA MET A 143 -22.96 3.31 12.11
C MET A 143 -23.05 1.83 12.55
N ARG A 144 -23.39 1.59 13.82
CA ARG A 144 -23.44 0.28 14.45
C ARG A 144 -24.34 -0.71 13.70
N ASP A 145 -25.51 -0.27 13.30
CA ASP A 145 -26.52 -1.14 12.67
C ASP A 145 -26.17 -1.45 11.19
N ALA A 146 -25.20 -0.72 10.62
CA ALA A 146 -24.53 -1.07 9.37
C ALA A 146 -23.30 -1.97 9.57
N GLY A 147 -23.05 -2.45 10.80
CA GLY A 147 -21.93 -3.32 11.13
C GLY A 147 -20.59 -2.61 11.30
N ILE A 148 -20.57 -1.27 11.35
CA ILE A 148 -19.34 -0.48 11.55
C ILE A 148 -19.30 -0.02 13.01
N MET A 149 -18.26 -0.48 13.73
CA MET A 149 -18.09 -0.27 15.16
C MET A 149 -16.93 0.69 15.48
N ASP A 150 -16.93 1.17 16.71
CA ASP A 150 -15.79 1.92 17.25
C ASP A 150 -14.49 1.10 17.15
N GLY A 151 -13.41 1.74 16.70
CA GLY A 151 -12.10 1.10 16.53
C GLY A 151 -11.89 0.35 15.20
N ASP A 152 -12.92 0.13 14.38
CA ASP A 152 -12.79 -0.46 13.06
C ASP A 152 -11.90 0.41 12.14
N LEU A 153 -11.26 -0.24 11.16
CA LEU A 153 -10.57 0.45 10.07
C LEU A 153 -11.44 0.40 8.83
N LEU A 154 -11.93 1.54 8.41
CA LEU A 154 -12.74 1.70 7.21
C LEU A 154 -11.81 1.92 6.02
N ALA A 155 -11.87 1.04 5.02
CA ALA A 155 -11.17 1.23 3.76
C ALA A 155 -11.95 2.20 2.87
N VAL A 156 -11.32 3.28 2.46
CA VAL A 156 -11.97 4.41 1.81
C VAL A 156 -11.33 4.67 0.45
N GLN A 157 -12.16 4.78 -0.58
CA GLN A 157 -11.79 5.29 -1.90
C GLN A 157 -12.12 6.78 -1.96
N LYS A 158 -11.15 7.62 -2.33
CA LYS A 158 -11.38 9.06 -2.53
C LYS A 158 -12.49 9.30 -3.54
N ALA A 159 -13.41 10.17 -3.21
CA ALA A 159 -14.50 10.58 -4.09
C ALA A 159 -15.03 11.95 -3.66
N THR A 160 -15.45 12.73 -4.61
CA THR A 160 -16.10 14.04 -4.41
C THR A 160 -17.61 13.98 -4.65
N ASP A 161 -18.12 12.80 -5.04
CA ASP A 161 -19.56 12.55 -5.26
C ASP A 161 -19.95 11.15 -4.79
N ALA A 162 -21.23 10.97 -4.46
CA ALA A 162 -21.79 9.71 -3.98
C ALA A 162 -23.22 9.50 -4.47
N LYS A 163 -23.61 8.21 -4.57
CA LYS A 163 -24.98 7.81 -4.86
C LYS A 163 -25.74 7.57 -3.55
N ASN A 164 -27.05 7.79 -3.59
CA ASN A 164 -27.93 7.50 -2.46
C ASN A 164 -27.75 6.06 -1.97
N GLY A 165 -27.65 5.90 -0.65
CA GLY A 165 -27.46 4.63 0.00
C GLY A 165 -25.99 4.22 0.22
N GLN A 166 -25.02 4.89 -0.39
CA GLN A 166 -23.60 4.61 -0.14
C GLN A 166 -23.19 5.11 1.25
N ILE A 167 -22.24 4.40 1.88
CA ILE A 167 -21.60 4.86 3.10
C ILE A 167 -20.42 5.73 2.69
N VAL A 168 -20.37 6.93 3.24
CA VAL A 168 -19.41 7.98 2.90
C VAL A 168 -18.61 8.43 4.11
N VAL A 169 -17.43 8.93 3.83
CA VAL A 169 -16.65 9.77 4.75
C VAL A 169 -16.92 11.22 4.33
N ALA A 170 -17.47 12.00 5.23
CA ALA A 170 -17.76 13.40 5.03
C ALA A 170 -17.05 14.24 6.08
N ARG A 171 -16.61 15.43 5.68
CA ARG A 171 -16.06 16.44 6.57
C ARG A 171 -17.05 17.60 6.69
N LEU A 172 -17.20 18.13 7.90
CA LEU A 172 -18.03 19.27 8.26
C LEU A 172 -17.16 20.19 9.14
N GLY A 173 -16.63 21.24 8.53
CA GLY A 173 -15.58 22.03 9.18
C GLY A 173 -14.39 21.14 9.54
N ASP A 174 -14.17 20.96 10.83
CA ASP A 174 -13.07 20.18 11.40
C ASP A 174 -13.44 18.73 11.71
N ASP A 175 -14.72 18.42 11.70
CA ASP A 175 -15.22 17.10 12.07
C ASP A 175 -15.32 16.17 10.85
N VAL A 176 -14.75 14.97 11.00
CA VAL A 176 -14.89 13.87 10.04
C VAL A 176 -15.90 12.87 10.57
N THR A 177 -16.86 12.50 9.73
CA THR A 177 -17.92 11.57 10.09
C THR A 177 -18.16 10.52 9.01
N VAL A 178 -18.61 9.33 9.43
CA VAL A 178 -19.05 8.25 8.56
C VAL A 178 -20.56 8.15 8.65
N LYS A 179 -21.25 8.23 7.51
CA LYS A 179 -22.72 8.22 7.43
C LYS A 179 -23.20 7.58 6.13
N ARG A 180 -24.49 7.22 6.09
CA ARG A 180 -25.13 6.86 4.82
C ARG A 180 -25.57 8.12 4.09
N PHE A 181 -25.19 8.21 2.85
CA PHE A 181 -25.46 9.37 1.99
C PHE A 181 -26.85 9.32 1.39
N ARG A 182 -27.59 10.42 1.47
CA ARG A 182 -28.84 10.64 0.77
C ARG A 182 -28.88 12.08 0.23
N ARG A 183 -28.98 12.21 -1.08
CA ARG A 183 -29.19 13.50 -1.75
C ARG A 183 -30.66 13.70 -1.98
N THR A 184 -31.17 14.86 -1.60
CA THR A 184 -32.54 15.33 -1.79
C THR A 184 -32.56 16.56 -2.69
N ARG A 185 -33.75 17.10 -2.98
CA ARG A 185 -33.90 18.34 -3.76
C ARG A 185 -33.39 19.58 -3.01
N VAL A 186 -33.36 19.52 -1.68
CA VAL A 186 -33.04 20.67 -0.80
C VAL A 186 -31.67 20.56 -0.14
N GLY A 187 -30.99 19.42 -0.26
CA GLY A 187 -29.69 19.24 0.36
C GLY A 187 -29.24 17.79 0.41
N ILE A 188 -28.20 17.56 1.20
CA ILE A 188 -27.64 16.25 1.48
C ILE A 188 -28.00 15.90 2.91
N GLU A 189 -28.45 14.68 3.11
CA GLU A 189 -28.66 14.09 4.41
C GLU A 189 -27.59 13.02 4.66
N LEU A 190 -26.90 13.16 5.76
CA LEU A 190 -25.93 12.21 6.28
C LEU A 190 -26.63 11.42 7.40
N LEU A 191 -27.10 10.22 7.04
CA LEU A 191 -27.94 9.38 7.90
C LEU A 191 -27.06 8.49 8.76
N PRO A 192 -27.25 8.47 10.10
CA PRO A 192 -26.65 7.46 10.94
C PRO A 192 -27.35 6.11 10.74
N GLU A 193 -26.65 5.04 11.03
CA GLU A 193 -27.18 3.68 11.18
C GLU A 193 -27.18 3.29 12.67
N ASN A 194 -27.77 4.15 13.47
CA ASN A 194 -27.99 3.97 14.90
C ASN A 194 -29.03 5.01 15.35
N PRO A 195 -30.19 4.58 15.94
CA PRO A 195 -31.28 5.47 16.33
C PRO A 195 -30.90 6.48 17.43
N ASP A 196 -29.80 6.24 18.18
CA ASP A 196 -29.31 7.16 19.19
C ASP A 196 -28.67 8.43 18.62
N PHE A 197 -28.46 8.46 17.30
CA PHE A 197 -27.81 9.57 16.60
C PHE A 197 -28.79 10.27 15.65
N LYS A 198 -28.62 11.59 15.50
CA LYS A 198 -29.44 12.39 14.61
C LYS A 198 -28.87 12.46 13.20
N THR A 199 -29.74 12.56 12.21
CA THR A 199 -29.35 12.89 10.83
C THR A 199 -28.72 14.28 10.79
N ILE A 200 -27.63 14.41 10.04
CA ILE A 200 -26.99 15.69 9.75
C ILE A 200 -27.50 16.17 8.39
N PHE A 201 -28.07 17.36 8.33
CA PHE A 201 -28.55 17.97 7.11
C PHE A 201 -27.57 19.02 6.62
N VAL A 202 -27.17 18.93 5.35
CA VAL A 202 -26.29 19.89 4.67
C VAL A 202 -27.13 20.52 3.52
N PRO A 203 -27.50 21.79 3.61
CA PRO A 203 -28.29 22.46 2.58
C PRO A 203 -27.52 22.58 1.27
N THR A 204 -28.21 22.81 0.16
CA THR A 204 -27.57 23.10 -1.14
C THR A 204 -27.23 24.60 -1.24
N GLY A 205 -26.17 24.92 -1.99
CA GLY A 205 -25.79 26.31 -2.29
C GLY A 205 -24.71 26.89 -1.35
N ALA A 206 -24.75 28.20 -1.12
CA ALA A 206 -23.75 28.92 -0.35
C ALA A 206 -23.66 28.41 1.12
N ASP A 207 -24.79 28.06 1.70
CA ASP A 207 -24.84 27.54 3.09
C ASP A 207 -24.07 26.22 3.28
N ALA A 208 -23.86 25.43 2.21
CA ALA A 208 -23.03 24.23 2.28
C ALA A 208 -21.53 24.58 2.41
N GLN A 209 -21.11 25.68 1.80
CA GLN A 209 -19.74 26.19 1.89
C GLN A 209 -19.47 26.77 3.28
N ASP A 210 -20.45 27.47 3.87
CA ASP A 210 -20.35 28.02 5.22
C ASP A 210 -20.23 26.93 6.29
N LEU A 211 -20.81 25.74 6.05
CA LEU A 211 -20.65 24.54 6.90
C LEU A 211 -19.32 23.82 6.70
N GLY A 212 -18.47 24.23 5.75
CA GLY A 212 -17.23 23.56 5.40
C GLY A 212 -17.43 22.11 4.99
N PHE A 213 -18.57 21.79 4.31
CA PHE A 213 -18.86 20.42 3.88
C PHE A 213 -17.97 19.99 2.74
N ALA A 214 -17.37 18.81 2.90
CA ALA A 214 -16.67 18.10 1.84
C ALA A 214 -16.94 16.59 1.90
N LEU A 215 -17.14 15.99 0.73
CA LEU A 215 -17.14 14.55 0.61
C LEU A 215 -15.71 14.06 0.39
N GLU A 216 -15.18 13.29 1.33
CA GLU A 216 -13.78 12.85 1.36
C GLU A 216 -13.59 11.46 0.74
N GLY A 217 -14.66 10.65 0.67
CA GLY A 217 -14.60 9.35 0.00
C GLY A 217 -15.77 8.42 0.29
N LEU A 218 -15.70 7.26 -0.36
CA LEU A 218 -16.67 6.16 -0.26
C LEU A 218 -16.07 5.01 0.53
N ALA A 219 -16.82 4.44 1.45
CA ALA A 219 -16.45 3.19 2.12
C ALA A 219 -16.49 2.04 1.11
N VAL A 220 -15.38 1.32 0.96
CA VAL A 220 -15.22 0.21 0.04
C VAL A 220 -14.80 -1.09 0.72
N GLY A 221 -14.58 -1.07 2.03
CA GLY A 221 -14.26 -2.25 2.84
C GLY A 221 -14.17 -1.90 4.32
N LEU A 222 -14.18 -2.93 5.14
CA LEU A 222 -14.06 -2.83 6.60
C LEU A 222 -13.06 -3.87 7.10
N ILE A 223 -12.18 -3.45 7.99
CA ILE A 223 -11.20 -4.33 8.63
C ILE A 223 -11.40 -4.19 10.13
N ARG A 224 -11.65 -5.31 10.77
CA ARG A 224 -11.78 -5.40 12.22
C ARG A 224 -10.67 -6.29 12.77
N ASN A 225 -9.80 -5.71 13.55
CA ASN A 225 -8.80 -6.45 14.32
C ASN A 225 -9.31 -6.54 15.76
N HIS A 226 -10.13 -7.57 16.04
CA HIS A 226 -10.67 -7.81 17.36
C HIS A 226 -10.05 -9.08 17.93
N MET A 227 -9.13 -8.94 18.88
CA MET A 227 -8.83 -10.04 19.77
C MET A 227 -10.00 -10.13 20.77
N MET A 228 -10.79 -11.19 20.66
CA MET A 228 -11.62 -11.58 21.79
C MET A 228 -10.68 -12.03 22.91
N VAL A 229 -10.59 -11.24 23.96
CA VAL A 229 -10.01 -11.64 25.24
C VAL A 229 -11.11 -12.30 26.05
#